data_ce4dc53637c4d93e986d448b48a4bb6b
#
_entry.id   ce4dc53637c4d93e986d448b48a4bb6b
#
_cell.length_a   1.000
_cell.length_b   1.000
_cell.length_c   1.000
_cell.angle_alpha   90.00
_cell.angle_beta   90.00
_cell.angle_gamma   90.00
#
_symmetry.space_group_name_H-M   'P 1'
#
loop_
_entity.id
_entity.type
_entity.pdbx_description
1 polymer ?
#
loop_
_entity_poly.entity_id
_entity_poly.type
_entity_poly.pdbx_seq_one_letter_code
_entity_poly.pdbx_strand_id
1 'polypeptide(L)'
;MKLLLENWREYLLTESYILDEDFFDSSIEQLFDKLKAFGDSTWIFFDTETTGFKPESAQLTEIGAISAMPDNWQFSEVEAKQGIFYDKIKLNPETLAGFEASEDPKAKFPLELTRYGMPSDEYKEKYPKGMPNEEDVLRQFVSYLESQPNPVLVAQNAEFDVNFIQKRADLYGIPVNMREYPIFDTMMLIKLWHNSLIKTLADNGDERAQTILQALTLTGKFGDYVTASMGPVSKAYEISTDEWHNALADVK
;
A
#
# COMPACT_ATOMS: atom_id res chain seq x y z
N MET A 1 -6.38 -2.50 0.21
CA MET A 1 -6.31 -1.51 1.31
C MET A 1 -7.65 -0.85 1.57
N LYS A 2 -8.35 -0.32 0.57
CA LYS A 2 -9.71 0.24 0.67
C LYS A 2 -10.69 -0.74 1.32
N LEU A 3 -10.77 -1.98 0.80
CA LEU A 3 -11.61 -3.05 1.36
C LEU A 3 -11.28 -3.34 2.84
N LEU A 4 -10.02 -3.22 3.22
CA LEU A 4 -9.59 -3.37 4.61
C LEU A 4 -10.22 -2.30 5.51
N LEU A 5 -10.20 -1.04 5.08
CA LEU A 5 -10.80 0.07 5.82
C LEU A 5 -12.34 0.02 5.81
N GLU A 6 -12.96 -0.42 4.72
CA GLU A 6 -14.42 -0.63 4.64
C GLU A 6 -14.87 -1.78 5.54
N ASN A 7 -14.19 -2.92 5.52
CA ASN A 7 -14.45 -4.04 6.43
C ASN A 7 -14.22 -3.65 7.90
N TRP A 8 -13.23 -2.79 8.16
CA TRP A 8 -13.03 -2.22 9.49
C TRP A 8 -14.18 -1.35 9.94
N ARG A 9 -14.70 -0.49 9.05
CA ARG A 9 -15.85 0.37 9.35
C ARG A 9 -17.09 -0.47 9.65
N GLU A 10 -17.39 -1.47 8.83
CA GLU A 10 -18.52 -2.38 9.06
C GLU A 10 -18.36 -3.16 10.38
N TYR A 11 -17.16 -3.66 10.65
CA TYR A 11 -16.85 -4.35 11.89
C TYR A 11 -17.06 -3.42 13.10
N LEU A 12 -16.51 -2.21 13.06
CA LEU A 12 -16.71 -1.21 14.12
C LEU A 12 -18.18 -0.83 14.33
N LEU A 13 -18.94 -0.66 13.25
CA LEU A 13 -20.36 -0.31 13.32
C LEU A 13 -21.21 -1.46 13.86
N THR A 14 -20.83 -2.71 13.57
CA THR A 14 -21.55 -3.91 14.05
C THR A 14 -21.23 -4.23 15.51
N GLU A 15 -19.97 -4.03 15.92
CA GLU A 15 -19.49 -4.35 17.27
C GLU A 15 -19.66 -3.21 18.27
N SER A 16 -19.92 -1.97 17.81
CA SER A 16 -20.21 -0.83 18.71
C SER A 16 -21.44 -1.05 19.62
N TYR A 17 -22.27 -2.05 19.31
CA TYR A 17 -23.36 -2.49 20.18
C TYR A 17 -22.93 -3.44 21.32
N ILE A 18 -21.71 -3.97 21.27
CA ILE A 18 -21.20 -4.99 22.23
C ILE A 18 -20.16 -4.38 23.17
N LEU A 19 -19.55 -3.26 22.80
CA LEU A 19 -18.53 -2.61 23.60
C LEU A 19 -19.20 -1.59 24.52
N ASP A 20 -19.10 -1.81 25.82
CA ASP A 20 -19.45 -0.85 26.86
C ASP A 20 -18.71 0.48 26.57
N GLU A 21 -19.40 1.64 26.71
CA GLU A 21 -18.84 2.96 26.36
C GLU A 21 -17.49 3.27 27.02
N ASP A 22 -17.19 2.63 28.14
CA ASP A 22 -15.92 2.76 28.88
C ASP A 22 -14.75 1.97 28.22
N PHE A 23 -15.02 1.15 27.21
CA PHE A 23 -14.03 0.24 26.63
C PHE A 23 -13.22 0.81 25.45
N PHE A 24 -13.69 1.90 24.87
CA PHE A 24 -12.88 2.60 23.85
C PHE A 24 -11.67 3.22 24.53
N ASP A 25 -10.53 2.55 24.41
CA ASP A 25 -9.25 3.08 24.81
C ASP A 25 -9.11 4.50 24.25
N SER A 26 -8.82 5.46 25.13
CA SER A 26 -8.62 6.87 24.76
C SER A 26 -7.66 7.08 23.58
N SER A 27 -6.81 6.10 23.29
CA SER A 27 -5.90 6.06 22.16
C SER A 27 -6.62 5.90 20.82
N ILE A 28 -7.70 5.10 20.78
CA ILE A 28 -8.49 4.87 19.54
C ILE A 28 -9.36 6.08 19.25
N GLU A 29 -10.00 6.65 20.29
CA GLU A 29 -10.74 7.90 20.15
C GLU A 29 -9.85 9.04 19.64
N GLN A 30 -8.64 9.18 20.21
CA GLN A 30 -7.67 10.16 19.76
C GLN A 30 -7.22 9.92 18.30
N LEU A 31 -7.12 8.66 17.88
CA LEU A 31 -6.81 8.33 16.47
C LEU A 31 -7.96 8.78 15.57
N PHE A 32 -9.21 8.44 15.91
CA PHE A 32 -10.37 8.86 15.12
C PHE A 32 -10.55 10.38 15.09
N ASP A 33 -10.30 11.07 16.17
CA ASP A 33 -10.35 12.53 16.18
C ASP A 33 -9.25 13.17 15.33
N LYS A 34 -8.07 12.57 15.31
CA LYS A 34 -7.02 12.96 14.37
C LYS A 34 -7.40 12.68 12.91
N LEU A 35 -8.04 11.55 12.63
CA LEU A 35 -8.53 11.23 11.30
C LEU A 35 -9.62 12.21 10.84
N LYS A 36 -10.52 12.63 11.74
CA LYS A 36 -11.52 13.67 11.46
C LYS A 36 -10.89 15.03 11.12
N ALA A 37 -9.71 15.34 11.67
CA ALA A 37 -8.99 16.57 11.33
C ALA A 37 -8.56 16.64 9.85
N PHE A 38 -8.55 15.50 9.14
CA PHE A 38 -8.30 15.40 7.72
C PHE A 38 -9.58 15.26 6.87
N GLY A 39 -10.76 15.65 7.44
CA GLY A 39 -12.06 15.51 6.75
C GLY A 39 -12.15 16.23 5.40
N ASP A 40 -11.45 17.36 5.25
CA ASP A 40 -11.38 18.13 3.99
C ASP A 40 -10.18 17.74 3.12
N SER A 41 -9.49 16.64 3.44
CA SER A 41 -8.31 16.19 2.72
C SER A 41 -8.64 15.13 1.68
N THR A 42 -7.89 15.12 0.58
CA THR A 42 -7.93 14.01 -0.37
C THR A 42 -6.96 12.94 0.08
N TRP A 43 -7.48 11.76 0.36
CA TRP A 43 -6.67 10.61 0.72
C TRP A 43 -6.21 9.90 -0.54
N ILE A 44 -4.89 9.74 -0.66
CA ILE A 44 -4.25 9.11 -1.81
C ILE A 44 -3.67 7.80 -1.35
N PHE A 45 -4.39 6.72 -1.66
CA PHE A 45 -3.91 5.37 -1.47
C PHE A 45 -2.97 5.05 -2.62
N PHE A 46 -1.72 4.71 -2.32
CA PHE A 46 -0.73 4.45 -3.36
C PHE A 46 0.17 3.28 -3.00
N ASP A 47 0.74 2.70 -4.03
CA ASP A 47 1.70 1.60 -3.96
C ASP A 47 2.69 1.69 -5.11
N THR A 48 3.88 1.13 -4.93
CA THR A 48 4.92 1.09 -5.95
C THR A 48 5.49 -0.31 -6.12
N GLU A 49 5.67 -0.72 -7.37
CA GLU A 49 6.47 -1.89 -7.70
C GLU A 49 7.87 -1.48 -8.12
N THR A 50 8.86 -2.26 -7.72
CA THR A 50 10.27 -1.91 -7.90
C THR A 50 11.11 -3.10 -8.33
N THR A 51 12.27 -2.85 -8.92
CA THR A 51 13.23 -3.91 -9.29
C THR A 51 14.08 -4.39 -8.11
N GLY A 52 13.88 -3.84 -6.91
CA GLY A 52 14.62 -4.21 -5.71
C GLY A 52 14.35 -3.28 -4.55
N PHE A 53 14.99 -3.52 -3.41
CA PHE A 53 14.67 -2.83 -2.15
C PHE A 53 15.44 -1.51 -1.93
N LYS A 54 16.43 -1.18 -2.75
CA LYS A 54 17.29 -0.01 -2.57
C LYS A 54 17.09 0.98 -3.71
N PRO A 55 16.49 2.15 -3.47
CA PRO A 55 16.18 3.11 -4.52
C PRO A 55 17.43 3.68 -5.23
N GLU A 56 18.61 3.59 -4.61
CA GLU A 56 19.87 4.02 -5.22
C GLU A 56 20.33 3.09 -6.36
N SER A 57 19.92 1.81 -6.33
CA SER A 57 20.34 0.79 -7.31
C SER A 57 19.19 0.08 -8.00
N ALA A 58 17.97 0.38 -7.62
CA ALA A 58 16.78 -0.20 -8.19
C ALA A 58 15.93 0.88 -8.89
N GLN A 59 15.04 0.45 -9.75
CA GLN A 59 14.16 1.28 -10.54
C GLN A 59 12.70 1.03 -10.15
N LEU A 60 11.84 2.04 -10.23
CA LEU A 60 10.39 1.85 -10.20
C LEU A 60 9.92 1.12 -11.47
N THR A 61 8.99 0.21 -11.32
CA THR A 61 8.36 -0.54 -12.43
C THR A 61 6.90 -0.20 -12.61
N GLU A 62 6.22 0.17 -11.53
CA GLU A 62 4.83 0.64 -11.55
C GLU A 62 4.61 1.66 -10.44
N ILE A 63 3.66 2.57 -10.65
CA ILE A 63 3.06 3.41 -9.63
C ILE A 63 1.54 3.33 -9.79
N GLY A 64 0.85 2.92 -8.73
CA GLY A 64 -0.60 2.92 -8.64
C GLY A 64 -1.08 3.84 -7.53
N ALA A 65 -2.10 4.66 -7.80
CA ALA A 65 -2.72 5.47 -6.78
C ALA A 65 -4.22 5.68 -7.04
N ILE A 66 -4.98 5.80 -5.96
CA ILE A 66 -6.41 6.12 -5.99
C ILE A 66 -6.66 7.24 -4.99
N SER A 67 -7.26 8.33 -5.46
CA SER A 67 -7.70 9.40 -4.58
C SER A 67 -9.14 9.22 -4.10
N ALA A 68 -9.39 9.57 -2.85
CA ALA A 68 -10.71 9.51 -2.22
C ALA A 68 -10.91 10.62 -1.20
N MET A 69 -12.16 11.07 -1.03
CA MET A 69 -12.55 12.02 0.01
C MET A 69 -13.14 11.26 1.21
N PRO A 70 -12.84 11.65 2.46
CA PRO A 70 -13.31 10.95 3.66
C PRO A 70 -14.82 10.91 3.83
N ASP A 71 -15.54 11.94 3.37
CA ASP A 71 -17.00 12.05 3.52
C ASP A 71 -17.76 10.96 2.72
N ASN A 72 -17.09 10.35 1.77
CA ASN A 72 -17.62 9.31 0.92
C ASN A 72 -16.67 8.12 0.87
N TRP A 73 -16.45 7.45 2.00
CA TRP A 73 -15.76 6.15 2.03
C TRP A 73 -16.44 5.10 1.12
N GLN A 74 -17.62 5.43 0.57
CA GLN A 74 -18.25 4.68 -0.51
C GLN A 74 -17.62 5.11 -1.84
N PHE A 75 -16.58 4.44 -2.19
CA PHE A 75 -15.99 4.59 -3.52
C PHE A 75 -16.91 3.96 -4.56
N SER A 76 -17.74 4.74 -5.23
CA SER A 76 -18.39 4.23 -6.42
C SER A 76 -17.34 4.00 -7.51
N GLU A 77 -17.47 2.94 -8.30
CA GLU A 77 -16.56 2.69 -9.44
C GLU A 77 -16.48 3.87 -10.43
N VAL A 78 -17.48 4.74 -10.42
CA VAL A 78 -17.57 5.93 -11.29
C VAL A 78 -16.72 7.06 -10.75
N GLU A 79 -16.69 7.29 -9.44
CA GLU A 79 -15.85 8.31 -8.79
C GLU A 79 -14.39 7.90 -8.75
N ALA A 80 -14.11 6.61 -8.56
CA ALA A 80 -12.77 6.06 -8.63
C ALA A 80 -12.08 6.30 -9.99
N LYS A 81 -12.83 6.34 -11.10
CA LYS A 81 -12.23 6.57 -12.44
C LYS A 81 -11.62 7.97 -12.62
N GLN A 82 -12.07 8.96 -11.88
CA GLN A 82 -11.51 10.33 -11.96
C GLN A 82 -10.28 10.55 -11.07
N GLY A 83 -10.10 9.69 -10.06
CA GLY A 83 -9.02 9.78 -9.09
C GLY A 83 -7.93 8.71 -9.21
N ILE A 84 -7.91 7.96 -10.32
CA ILE A 84 -6.91 6.90 -10.52
C ILE A 84 -5.70 7.46 -11.25
N PHE A 85 -4.52 7.23 -10.68
CA PHE A 85 -3.24 7.30 -11.35
C PHE A 85 -2.67 5.89 -11.47
N TYR A 86 -2.27 5.48 -12.65
CA TYR A 86 -1.63 4.18 -12.85
C TYR A 86 -0.77 4.19 -14.10
N ASP A 87 0.52 3.90 -13.92
CA ASP A 87 1.45 3.73 -15.03
C ASP A 87 2.46 2.61 -14.76
N LYS A 88 2.73 1.85 -15.81
CA LYS A 88 3.86 0.93 -15.89
C LYS A 88 5.05 1.64 -16.49
N ILE A 89 6.23 1.36 -15.93
CA ILE A 89 7.46 2.07 -16.25
C ILE A 89 8.38 1.15 -17.05
N LYS A 90 8.89 1.66 -18.17
CA LYS A 90 9.89 0.96 -18.95
C LYS A 90 11.20 0.81 -18.17
N LEU A 91 11.72 -0.41 -18.11
CA LEU A 91 13.06 -0.64 -17.56
C LEU A 91 14.11 0.08 -18.39
N ASN A 92 15.02 0.78 -17.72
CA ASN A 92 16.15 1.38 -18.40
C ASN A 92 17.15 0.29 -18.89
N PRO A 93 17.97 0.59 -19.92
CA PRO A 93 18.87 -0.41 -20.49
C PRO A 93 19.90 -0.97 -19.49
N GLU A 94 20.34 -0.17 -18.52
CA GLU A 94 21.31 -0.58 -17.51
C GLU A 94 20.70 -1.58 -16.53
N THR A 95 19.48 -1.31 -16.06
CA THR A 95 18.72 -2.22 -15.20
C THR A 95 18.49 -3.54 -15.92
N LEU A 96 18.04 -3.49 -17.18
CA LEU A 96 17.79 -4.67 -17.98
C LEU A 96 19.08 -5.48 -18.21
N ALA A 97 20.18 -4.82 -18.58
CA ALA A 97 21.49 -5.47 -18.75
C ALA A 97 22.02 -6.09 -17.43
N GLY A 98 21.77 -5.44 -16.30
CA GLY A 98 22.13 -5.96 -14.97
C GLY A 98 21.41 -7.27 -14.66
N PHE A 99 20.13 -7.38 -15.00
CA PHE A 99 19.38 -8.63 -14.85
C PHE A 99 19.88 -9.73 -15.78
N GLU A 100 20.20 -9.40 -17.03
CA GLU A 100 20.72 -10.36 -18.00
C GLU A 100 22.10 -10.91 -17.63
N ALA A 101 22.95 -10.07 -17.05
CA ALA A 101 24.29 -10.45 -16.62
C ALA A 101 24.32 -11.21 -15.29
N SER A 102 23.27 -11.18 -14.50
CA SER A 102 23.24 -11.83 -13.19
C SER A 102 23.22 -13.36 -13.33
N GLU A 103 24.08 -14.03 -12.58
CA GLU A 103 24.09 -15.49 -12.44
C GLU A 103 23.07 -15.97 -11.39
N ASP A 104 22.57 -15.09 -10.53
CA ASP A 104 21.53 -15.41 -9.55
C ASP A 104 20.16 -15.57 -10.26
N PRO A 105 19.55 -16.77 -10.22
CA PRO A 105 18.22 -16.97 -10.81
C PRO A 105 17.14 -16.05 -10.22
N LYS A 106 17.31 -15.60 -8.97
CA LYS A 106 16.39 -14.68 -8.31
C LYS A 106 16.60 -13.21 -8.72
N ALA A 107 17.81 -12.88 -9.18
CA ALA A 107 18.15 -11.56 -9.68
C ALA A 107 17.98 -11.44 -11.20
N LYS A 108 17.81 -12.56 -11.91
CA LYS A 108 17.63 -12.56 -13.38
C LYS A 108 16.32 -11.94 -13.83
N PHE A 109 15.35 -11.90 -12.94
CA PHE A 109 14.07 -11.27 -13.20
C PHE A 109 13.68 -10.47 -11.95
N PRO A 110 13.28 -9.20 -12.09
CA PRO A 110 12.47 -8.57 -11.07
C PRO A 110 11.36 -9.53 -10.70
N LEU A 111 11.03 -9.64 -9.43
CA LEU A 111 9.95 -10.51 -8.96
C LEU A 111 8.67 -10.28 -9.78
N GLU A 112 8.44 -9.04 -10.23
CA GLU A 112 7.32 -8.64 -11.08
C GLU A 112 7.37 -9.27 -12.48
N LEU A 113 8.53 -9.35 -13.12
CA LEU A 113 8.65 -10.02 -14.43
C LEU A 113 8.41 -11.53 -14.32
N THR A 114 8.82 -12.15 -13.21
CA THR A 114 8.50 -13.56 -12.93
C THR A 114 7.04 -13.76 -12.54
N ARG A 115 6.39 -12.77 -11.92
CA ARG A 115 4.97 -12.80 -11.56
C ARG A 115 4.05 -12.62 -12.76
N TYR A 116 4.45 -11.79 -13.73
CA TYR A 116 3.77 -11.73 -15.02
C TYR A 116 3.97 -12.99 -15.88
N GLY A 117 4.77 -13.96 -15.40
CA GLY A 117 5.07 -15.20 -16.12
C GLY A 117 5.74 -14.95 -17.46
N MET A 118 6.38 -13.79 -17.61
CA MET A 118 6.88 -13.33 -18.89
C MET A 118 8.39 -13.54 -19.00
N PRO A 119 8.89 -14.36 -19.94
CA PRO A 119 10.31 -14.46 -20.23
C PRO A 119 10.88 -13.09 -20.64
N SER A 120 12.17 -12.85 -20.35
CA SER A 120 12.84 -11.59 -20.68
C SER A 120 12.73 -11.21 -22.16
N ASP A 121 12.72 -12.20 -23.05
CA ASP A 121 12.56 -11.99 -24.50
C ASP A 121 11.16 -11.49 -24.85
N GLU A 122 10.12 -12.00 -24.18
CA GLU A 122 8.75 -11.55 -24.36
C GLU A 122 8.53 -10.14 -23.78
N TYR A 123 9.18 -9.80 -22.67
CA TYR A 123 9.22 -8.45 -22.14
C TYR A 123 9.81 -7.46 -23.16
N LYS A 124 10.94 -7.80 -23.77
CA LYS A 124 11.60 -6.99 -24.81
C LYS A 124 10.72 -6.77 -26.03
N GLU A 125 9.88 -7.74 -26.36
CA GLU A 125 9.05 -7.70 -27.56
C GLU A 125 7.72 -6.96 -27.33
N LYS A 126 7.08 -7.16 -26.18
CA LYS A 126 5.75 -6.61 -25.88
C LYS A 126 5.77 -5.26 -25.18
N TYR A 127 6.70 -5.02 -24.26
CA TYR A 127 6.65 -3.87 -23.36
C TYR A 127 7.45 -2.62 -23.75
N PRO A 128 8.52 -2.66 -24.54
CA PRO A 128 9.29 -1.45 -24.84
C PRO A 128 8.58 -0.45 -25.73
N LYS A 129 7.60 -0.88 -26.52
CA LYS A 129 6.91 -0.01 -27.48
C LYS A 129 5.75 0.71 -26.79
N GLY A 130 5.98 1.95 -26.39
CA GLY A 130 4.94 2.85 -25.89
C GLY A 130 4.86 2.97 -24.38
N MET A 131 5.68 2.25 -23.60
CA MET A 131 5.76 2.48 -22.15
C MET A 131 6.57 3.74 -21.87
N PRO A 132 6.09 4.60 -20.94
CA PRO A 132 6.84 5.77 -20.50
C PRO A 132 8.12 5.38 -19.75
N ASN A 133 9.09 6.30 -19.72
CA ASN A 133 10.25 6.14 -18.87
C ASN A 133 9.93 6.56 -17.42
N GLU A 134 10.82 6.23 -16.49
CA GLU A 134 10.62 6.49 -15.07
C GLU A 134 10.50 7.98 -14.75
N GLU A 135 11.30 8.83 -15.39
CA GLU A 135 11.24 10.27 -15.20
C GLU A 135 9.86 10.84 -15.57
N ASP A 136 9.33 10.43 -16.72
CA ASP A 136 8.03 10.94 -17.19
C ASP A 136 6.89 10.51 -16.25
N VAL A 137 6.90 9.26 -15.77
CA VAL A 137 5.88 8.76 -14.83
C VAL A 137 5.98 9.47 -13.50
N LEU A 138 7.19 9.67 -12.96
CA LEU A 138 7.39 10.40 -11.72
C LEU A 138 6.90 11.84 -11.82
N ARG A 139 7.18 12.55 -12.92
CA ARG A 139 6.67 13.92 -13.15
C ARG A 139 5.15 13.95 -13.19
N GLN A 140 4.54 12.98 -13.85
CA GLN A 140 3.07 12.86 -13.91
C GLN A 140 2.49 12.54 -12.52
N PHE A 141 3.12 11.63 -11.77
CA PHE A 141 2.68 11.30 -10.42
C PHE A 141 2.77 12.50 -9.47
N VAL A 142 3.88 13.25 -9.50
CA VAL A 142 4.01 14.47 -8.71
C VAL A 142 2.94 15.50 -9.10
N SER A 143 2.70 15.70 -10.38
CA SER A 143 1.61 16.58 -10.85
C SER A 143 0.22 16.10 -10.40
N TYR A 144 0.02 14.78 -10.37
CA TYR A 144 -1.21 14.19 -9.82
C TYR A 144 -1.36 14.50 -8.34
N LEU A 145 -0.31 14.33 -7.51
CA LEU A 145 -0.33 14.69 -6.09
C LEU A 145 -0.64 16.18 -5.87
N GLU A 146 0.05 17.06 -6.61
CA GLU A 146 -0.13 18.50 -6.51
C GLU A 146 -1.52 18.98 -6.97
N SER A 147 -2.19 18.23 -7.82
CA SER A 147 -3.55 18.53 -8.26
C SER A 147 -4.63 18.22 -7.22
N GLN A 148 -4.29 17.43 -6.20
CA GLN A 148 -5.24 17.02 -5.16
C GLN A 148 -5.35 18.05 -4.05
N PRO A 149 -6.53 18.42 -3.58
CA PRO A 149 -6.68 19.33 -2.45
C PRO A 149 -6.22 18.68 -1.14
N ASN A 150 -5.31 19.33 -0.42
CA ASN A 150 -4.79 18.87 0.89
C ASN A 150 -4.45 17.36 0.90
N PRO A 151 -3.53 16.88 0.05
CA PRO A 151 -3.31 15.46 -0.12
C PRO A 151 -2.73 14.81 1.16
N VAL A 152 -3.27 13.65 1.51
CA VAL A 152 -2.79 12.77 2.57
C VAL A 152 -2.41 11.43 1.95
N LEU A 153 -1.18 11.03 2.11
CA LEU A 153 -0.64 9.80 1.52
C LEU A 153 -0.96 8.59 2.41
N VAL A 154 -1.42 7.51 1.82
CA VAL A 154 -1.75 6.26 2.51
C VAL A 154 -1.10 5.09 1.79
N ALA A 155 -0.27 4.34 2.47
CA ALA A 155 0.38 3.15 1.92
C ALA A 155 0.64 2.08 3.00
N GLN A 156 0.85 0.85 2.56
CA GLN A 156 1.27 -0.26 3.41
C GLN A 156 2.80 -0.26 3.52
N ASN A 157 3.36 -0.05 4.72
CA ASN A 157 4.79 0.17 4.90
C ASN A 157 5.29 1.42 4.13
N ALA A 158 4.54 2.50 4.31
CA ALA A 158 4.63 3.75 3.53
C ALA A 158 6.05 4.33 3.41
N GLU A 159 6.92 4.09 4.40
CA GLU A 159 8.31 4.56 4.36
C GLU A 159 9.07 4.00 3.14
N PHE A 160 8.77 2.77 2.72
CA PHE A 160 9.37 2.17 1.54
C PHE A 160 9.02 2.96 0.27
N ASP A 161 7.74 3.13 0.00
CA ASP A 161 7.25 3.79 -1.21
C ASP A 161 7.62 5.27 -1.26
N VAL A 162 7.43 5.97 -0.14
CA VAL A 162 7.80 7.39 0.00
C VAL A 162 9.29 7.60 -0.25
N ASN A 163 10.14 6.77 0.34
CA ASN A 163 11.59 6.88 0.15
C ASN A 163 12.01 6.52 -1.28
N PHE A 164 11.35 5.53 -1.90
CA PHE A 164 11.60 5.16 -3.29
C PHE A 164 11.27 6.33 -4.23
N ILE A 165 10.06 6.87 -4.15
CA ILE A 165 9.62 8.00 -4.97
C ILE A 165 10.54 9.22 -4.74
N GLN A 166 10.84 9.57 -3.48
CA GLN A 166 11.72 10.71 -3.16
C GLN A 166 13.10 10.56 -3.81
N LYS A 167 13.77 9.42 -3.60
CA LYS A 167 15.12 9.18 -4.12
C LYS A 167 15.17 9.14 -5.64
N ARG A 168 14.15 8.55 -6.28
CA ARG A 168 14.06 8.54 -7.74
C ARG A 168 13.74 9.93 -8.29
N ALA A 169 12.87 10.70 -7.63
CA ALA A 169 12.61 12.10 -7.98
C ALA A 169 13.88 12.96 -7.85
N ASP A 170 14.65 12.82 -6.77
CA ASP A 170 15.92 13.52 -6.56
C ASP A 170 16.91 13.22 -7.71
N LEU A 171 16.99 11.95 -8.15
CA LEU A 171 17.87 11.54 -9.25
C LEU A 171 17.55 12.29 -10.56
N TYR A 172 16.27 12.54 -10.84
CA TYR A 172 15.81 13.23 -12.04
C TYR A 172 15.63 14.75 -11.84
N GLY A 173 16.00 15.28 -10.67
CA GLY A 173 15.83 16.70 -10.35
C GLY A 173 14.38 17.16 -10.35
N ILE A 174 13.45 16.28 -9.99
CA ILE A 174 12.02 16.58 -9.86
C ILE A 174 11.81 17.24 -8.50
N PRO A 175 11.28 18.50 -8.45
CA PRO A 175 11.14 19.24 -7.22
C PRO A 175 9.92 18.74 -6.42
N VAL A 176 10.09 17.71 -5.61
CA VAL A 176 9.07 17.21 -4.68
C VAL A 176 9.72 16.90 -3.34
N ASN A 177 9.00 17.15 -2.26
CA ASN A 177 9.35 16.64 -0.93
C ASN A 177 8.21 15.77 -0.41
N MET A 178 8.34 14.45 -0.61
CA MET A 178 7.33 13.48 -0.22
C MET A 178 7.03 13.51 1.29
N ARG A 179 7.97 13.98 2.12
CA ARG A 179 7.81 14.06 3.57
C ARG A 179 7.07 15.31 4.05
N GLU A 180 6.75 16.26 3.18
CA GLU A 180 5.86 17.37 3.50
C GLU A 180 4.40 16.99 3.49
N TYR A 181 4.04 15.88 2.83
CA TYR A 181 2.69 15.35 2.91
C TYR A 181 2.46 14.61 4.23
N PRO A 182 1.26 14.73 4.85
CA PRO A 182 0.86 13.81 5.90
C PRO A 182 0.85 12.37 5.37
N ILE A 183 1.42 11.43 6.13
CA ILE A 183 1.55 10.03 5.73
C ILE A 183 0.85 9.14 6.74
N PHE A 184 -0.05 8.29 6.27
CA PHE A 184 -0.64 7.19 7.01
C PHE A 184 -0.07 5.86 6.56
N ASP A 185 0.65 5.20 7.47
CA ASP A 185 1.13 3.85 7.27
C ASP A 185 0.12 2.83 7.78
N THR A 186 -0.55 2.13 6.88
CA THR A 186 -1.57 1.14 7.24
C THR A 186 -0.99 -0.05 7.99
N MET A 187 0.28 -0.39 7.80
CA MET A 187 0.95 -1.42 8.59
C MET A 187 1.01 -1.04 10.06
N MET A 188 1.29 0.24 10.37
CA MET A 188 1.28 0.75 11.74
C MET A 188 -0.11 0.74 12.34
N LEU A 189 -1.13 1.15 11.58
CA LEU A 189 -2.53 1.11 12.02
C LEU A 189 -2.98 -0.32 12.32
N ILE A 190 -2.67 -1.27 11.44
CA ILE A 190 -2.98 -2.69 11.64
C ILE A 190 -2.32 -3.22 12.92
N LYS A 191 -1.04 -2.90 13.15
CA LYS A 191 -0.34 -3.31 14.37
C LYS A 191 -0.99 -2.76 15.64
N LEU A 192 -1.35 -1.48 15.64
CA LEU A 192 -2.04 -0.87 16.77
C LEU A 192 -3.39 -1.53 17.01
N TRP A 193 -4.18 -1.71 15.96
CA TRP A 193 -5.49 -2.33 16.00
C TRP A 193 -5.45 -3.75 16.55
N HIS A 194 -4.59 -4.61 16.01
CA HIS A 194 -4.50 -6.00 16.43
C HIS A 194 -3.96 -6.15 17.84
N ASN A 195 -2.98 -5.33 18.24
CA ASN A 195 -2.36 -5.43 19.55
C ASN A 195 -3.23 -4.83 20.68
N SER A 196 -4.15 -3.94 20.36
CA SER A 196 -5.07 -3.38 21.37
C SER A 196 -6.47 -3.97 21.26
N LEU A 197 -7.22 -3.62 20.22
CA LEU A 197 -8.64 -3.97 20.15
C LEU A 197 -8.88 -5.46 19.88
N ILE A 198 -8.31 -6.01 18.80
CA ILE A 198 -8.55 -7.42 18.43
C ILE A 198 -8.09 -8.37 19.53
N LYS A 199 -6.94 -8.09 20.14
CA LYS A 199 -6.47 -8.86 21.28
C LYS A 199 -7.41 -8.79 22.48
N THR A 200 -7.91 -7.60 22.79
CA THR A 200 -8.82 -7.44 23.93
C THR A 200 -10.17 -8.11 23.70
N LEU A 201 -10.73 -8.03 22.50
CA LEU A 201 -11.95 -8.74 22.11
C LEU A 201 -11.74 -10.26 22.21
N ALA A 202 -10.62 -10.76 21.70
CA ALA A 202 -10.27 -12.19 21.77
C ALA A 202 -10.12 -12.67 23.23
N ASP A 203 -9.46 -11.89 24.08
CA ASP A 203 -9.29 -12.17 25.51
C ASP A 203 -10.65 -12.16 26.26
N ASN A 204 -11.64 -11.39 25.78
CA ASN A 204 -13.01 -11.36 26.29
C ASN A 204 -13.94 -12.42 25.67
N GLY A 205 -13.42 -13.29 24.81
CA GLY A 205 -14.15 -14.45 24.31
C GLY A 205 -14.83 -14.24 22.96
N ASP A 206 -14.56 -13.15 22.25
CA ASP A 206 -15.05 -12.96 20.88
C ASP A 206 -14.40 -13.97 19.94
N GLU A 207 -15.20 -14.88 19.36
CA GLU A 207 -14.73 -16.01 18.52
C GLU A 207 -14.11 -15.52 17.20
N ARG A 208 -14.64 -14.42 16.62
CA ARG A 208 -14.12 -13.84 15.38
C ARG A 208 -12.77 -13.19 15.63
N ALA A 209 -12.65 -12.42 16.70
CA ALA A 209 -11.38 -11.81 17.10
C ALA A 209 -10.32 -12.88 17.43
N GLN A 210 -10.70 -13.97 18.09
CA GLN A 210 -9.81 -15.11 18.33
C GLN A 210 -9.31 -15.73 17.02
N THR A 211 -10.21 -15.93 16.05
CA THR A 211 -9.88 -16.45 14.72
C THR A 211 -8.91 -15.55 13.97
N ILE A 212 -9.19 -14.23 13.94
CA ILE A 212 -8.32 -13.22 13.31
C ILE A 212 -6.95 -13.21 14.00
N LEU A 213 -6.91 -13.14 15.33
CA LEU A 213 -5.67 -13.10 16.10
C LEU A 213 -4.83 -14.36 15.86
N GLN A 214 -5.46 -15.54 15.83
CA GLN A 214 -4.77 -16.79 15.50
C GLN A 214 -4.20 -16.79 14.09
N ALA A 215 -4.94 -16.31 13.10
CA ALA A 215 -4.49 -16.22 11.72
C ALA A 215 -3.30 -15.26 11.52
N LEU A 216 -3.20 -14.22 12.36
CA LEU A 216 -2.17 -13.20 12.29
C LEU A 216 -0.98 -13.44 13.24
N THR A 217 -1.08 -14.41 14.14
CA THR A 217 0.02 -14.74 15.06
C THR A 217 1.02 -15.67 14.39
N LEU A 218 2.27 -15.22 14.32
CA LEU A 218 3.39 -15.98 13.78
C LEU A 218 4.40 -16.27 14.90
N THR A 219 4.95 -17.48 14.88
CA THR A 219 6.04 -17.86 15.80
C THR A 219 7.38 -17.44 15.21
N GLY A 220 8.05 -16.52 15.88
CA GLY A 220 9.37 -16.04 15.49
C GLY A 220 10.49 -16.51 16.43
N LYS A 221 11.72 -16.13 16.12
CA LYS A 221 12.90 -16.48 16.92
C LYS A 221 12.82 -16.00 18.39
N PHE A 222 12.08 -14.93 18.64
CA PHE A 222 11.96 -14.29 19.96
C PHE A 222 10.57 -14.47 20.61
N GLY A 223 9.77 -15.41 20.10
CA GLY A 223 8.42 -15.69 20.55
C GLY A 223 7.36 -15.34 19.50
N ASP A 224 6.09 -15.45 19.89
CA ASP A 224 4.98 -15.16 19.03
C ASP A 224 4.78 -13.66 18.87
N TYR A 225 4.43 -13.24 17.67
CA TYR A 225 4.12 -11.85 17.35
C TYR A 225 2.98 -11.75 16.34
N VAL A 226 2.23 -10.66 16.40
CA VAL A 226 1.16 -10.38 15.42
C VAL A 226 1.77 -9.71 14.19
N THR A 227 1.56 -10.32 13.03
CA THR A 227 2.02 -9.76 11.74
C THR A 227 1.04 -8.74 11.20
N ALA A 228 1.56 -7.71 10.53
CA ALA A 228 0.79 -6.78 9.71
C ALA A 228 1.15 -6.89 8.22
N SER A 229 1.76 -8.00 7.81
CA SER A 229 2.05 -8.26 6.40
C SER A 229 0.75 -8.47 5.62
N MET A 230 0.67 -7.92 4.41
CA MET A 230 -0.54 -7.95 3.56
C MET A 230 -1.11 -9.37 3.38
N GLY A 231 -0.27 -10.38 3.08
CA GLY A 231 -0.72 -11.75 2.86
C GLY A 231 -1.54 -12.34 4.00
N PRO A 232 -1.01 -12.46 5.21
CA PRO A 232 -1.77 -12.89 6.37
C PRO A 232 -2.99 -12.00 6.68
N VAL A 233 -2.86 -10.68 6.58
CA VAL A 233 -3.96 -9.74 6.85
C VAL A 233 -5.10 -9.97 5.87
N SER A 234 -4.84 -10.00 4.56
CA SER A 234 -5.88 -10.20 3.55
C SER A 234 -6.59 -11.54 3.74
N LYS A 235 -5.84 -12.60 4.07
CA LYS A 235 -6.42 -13.89 4.37
C LYS A 235 -7.31 -13.87 5.63
N ALA A 236 -6.88 -13.19 6.69
CA ALA A 236 -7.64 -13.11 7.95
C ALA A 236 -8.95 -12.32 7.77
N TYR A 237 -8.97 -11.34 6.86
CA TYR A 237 -10.14 -10.50 6.55
C TYR A 237 -10.86 -10.90 5.26
N GLU A 238 -10.53 -12.05 4.68
CA GLU A 238 -11.16 -12.62 3.48
C GLU A 238 -11.11 -11.67 2.26
N ILE A 239 -10.03 -10.89 2.14
CA ILE A 239 -9.79 -9.98 1.02
C ILE A 239 -9.18 -10.79 -0.14
N SER A 240 -9.77 -10.67 -1.34
CA SER A 240 -9.21 -11.32 -2.54
C SER A 240 -7.80 -10.81 -2.84
N THR A 241 -6.94 -11.73 -3.25
CA THR A 241 -5.53 -11.48 -3.59
C THR A 241 -5.20 -11.91 -5.01
N ASP A 242 -6.22 -12.09 -5.86
CA ASP A 242 -6.07 -12.68 -7.19
C ASP A 242 -5.20 -11.84 -8.14
N GLU A 243 -5.12 -10.52 -7.89
CA GLU A 243 -4.34 -9.56 -8.70
C GLU A 243 -3.12 -8.99 -7.97
N TRP A 244 -2.68 -9.62 -6.88
CA TRP A 244 -1.55 -9.12 -6.09
C TRP A 244 -0.29 -8.94 -6.94
N HIS A 245 0.53 -7.97 -6.51
CA HIS A 245 1.75 -7.50 -7.15
C HIS A 245 1.49 -6.71 -8.43
N ASN A 246 0.41 -5.96 -8.40
CA ASN A 246 0.13 -4.89 -9.32
C ASN A 246 -0.18 -3.65 -8.47
N ALA A 247 0.59 -2.58 -8.61
CA ALA A 247 0.49 -1.40 -7.75
C ALA A 247 -0.94 -0.82 -7.69
N LEU A 248 -1.71 -0.88 -8.77
CA LEU A 248 -3.11 -0.44 -8.75
C LEU A 248 -4.04 -1.44 -8.04
N ALA A 249 -3.79 -2.74 -8.14
CA ALA A 249 -4.60 -3.75 -7.46
C ALA A 249 -4.36 -3.71 -5.94
N ASP A 250 -3.12 -3.46 -5.53
CA ASP A 250 -2.72 -3.44 -4.12
C ASP A 250 -3.28 -2.22 -3.37
N VAL A 251 -3.68 -1.15 -4.05
CA VAL A 251 -4.35 0.01 -3.45
C VAL A 251 -5.88 -0.07 -3.44
N LYS A 252 -6.50 -0.96 -4.21
CA LYS A 252 -7.95 -1.22 -4.20
C LYS A 252 -8.36 -2.06 -3.00
#